data_6d11cb6c74be87c6495b4d5b71e680f5
#
_entry.id   6d11cb6c74be87c6495b4d5b71e680f5
#
_cell.length_a   1.000
_cell.length_b   1.000
_cell.length_c   1.000
_cell.angle_alpha   90.00
_cell.angle_beta   90.00
_cell.angle_gamma   90.00
#
_symmetry.space_group_name_H-M   'P 1'
#
loop_
_entity.id
_entity.type
_entity.pdbx_description
1 polymer ?
#
loop_
_entity_poly.entity_id
_entity_poly.type
_entity_poly.pdbx_seq_one_letter_code
_entity_poly.pdbx_strand_id
1 'polypeptide(L)'
;MYKRQVGDNSRIISGSIFSGRSATEPVGYLGRYHNQVSVLEEGNKREFLGWQMPGGDKFSVTRIYAGSWLAEFKNKLFPLTTSSGGSKRAMVPVGTYERVMPLDVLPTQLLRALIVGAQTGETEPALHLGALELDEEDLALCTFVCPGKYEYGSILRENLTLIEKEG
;
A
#
# COMPACT_ATOMS: atom_id res chain seq x y z
N MET A 1 -16.52 3.39 29.55
CA MET A 1 -16.05 2.87 28.25
C MET A 1 -16.51 3.84 27.15
N TYR A 2 -15.65 4.71 26.68
CA TYR A 2 -16.03 5.70 25.65
C TYR A 2 -16.10 4.98 24.30
N LYS A 3 -17.30 4.78 23.76
CA LYS A 3 -17.48 4.36 22.37
C LYS A 3 -17.07 5.54 21.49
N ARG A 4 -15.87 5.49 20.91
CA ARG A 4 -15.50 6.40 19.84
C ARG A 4 -16.39 6.09 18.65
N GLN A 5 -17.27 7.00 18.30
CA GLN A 5 -18.07 6.87 17.09
C GLN A 5 -17.13 7.09 15.89
N VAL A 6 -17.14 6.12 15.00
CA VAL A 6 -16.44 6.22 13.70
C VAL A 6 -17.37 6.97 12.76
N GLY A 7 -16.90 8.03 12.11
CA GLY A 7 -17.71 8.77 11.13
C GLY A 7 -18.08 7.91 9.93
N ASP A 8 -19.22 8.21 9.30
CA ASP A 8 -19.77 7.45 8.16
C ASP A 8 -18.81 7.36 6.95
N ASN A 9 -17.84 8.26 6.85
CA ASN A 9 -16.84 8.30 5.78
C ASN A 9 -15.46 7.84 6.25
N SER A 10 -15.40 6.71 6.94
CA SER A 10 -14.17 6.18 7.50
C SER A 10 -13.98 4.72 7.15
N ARG A 11 -12.73 4.35 6.81
CA ARG A 11 -12.31 2.98 6.61
C ARG A 11 -11.78 2.41 7.91
N ILE A 12 -12.34 1.28 8.35
CA ILE A 12 -11.87 0.51 9.48
C ILE A 12 -10.86 -0.52 8.98
N ILE A 13 -9.71 -0.59 9.63
CA ILE A 13 -8.61 -1.46 9.26
C ILE A 13 -8.27 -2.37 10.44
N SER A 14 -8.27 -3.67 10.22
CA SER A 14 -7.73 -4.65 11.15
C SER A 14 -6.21 -4.65 11.02
N GLY A 15 -5.51 -4.22 12.04
CA GLY A 15 -4.05 -4.03 12.03
C GLY A 15 -3.61 -2.58 11.87
N SER A 16 -2.36 -2.38 11.46
CA SER A 16 -1.79 -1.06 11.20
C SER A 16 -2.28 -0.48 9.86
N ILE A 17 -2.05 0.82 9.67
CA ILE A 17 -2.35 1.49 8.39
C ILE A 17 -1.43 1.03 7.25
N PHE A 18 -0.30 0.41 7.56
CA PHE A 18 0.70 -0.04 6.57
C PHE A 18 0.60 -1.53 6.25
N SER A 19 0.21 -2.38 7.21
CA SER A 19 0.16 -3.83 7.06
C SER A 19 -1.21 -4.44 7.33
N GLY A 20 -2.21 -3.60 7.64
CA GLY A 20 -3.54 -4.08 7.95
C GLY A 20 -4.41 -4.31 6.73
N ARG A 21 -5.50 -5.06 6.93
CA ARG A 21 -6.53 -5.29 5.92
C ARG A 21 -7.79 -4.49 6.23
N SER A 22 -8.52 -4.08 5.20
CA SER A 22 -9.81 -3.43 5.35
C SER A 22 -10.82 -4.38 5.98
N ALA A 23 -11.51 -3.92 7.03
CA ALA A 23 -12.58 -4.66 7.67
C ALA A 23 -13.88 -4.48 6.88
N THR A 24 -14.14 -5.41 5.96
CA THR A 24 -15.36 -5.48 5.14
C THR A 24 -16.08 -6.81 5.41
N GLU A 25 -17.35 -6.92 5.09
CA GLU A 25 -18.01 -8.21 5.10
C GLU A 25 -17.40 -9.12 4.03
N PRO A 26 -17.08 -10.39 4.32
CA PRO A 26 -17.30 -11.17 5.55
C PRO A 26 -16.15 -11.09 6.58
N VAL A 27 -15.15 -10.26 6.38
CA VAL A 27 -13.91 -10.19 7.19
C VAL A 27 -13.90 -9.02 8.19
N GLY A 28 -15.06 -8.65 8.71
CA GLY A 28 -15.27 -7.57 9.66
C GLY A 28 -14.80 -7.84 11.10
N TYR A 29 -13.75 -8.63 11.30
CA TYR A 29 -13.18 -8.97 12.60
C TYR A 29 -11.68 -8.68 12.67
N LEU A 30 -11.16 -8.56 13.88
CA LEU A 30 -9.72 -8.40 14.11
C LEU A 30 -8.99 -9.69 13.72
N GLY A 31 -8.03 -9.58 12.82
CA GLY A 31 -7.20 -10.71 12.40
C GLY A 31 -6.44 -11.34 13.57
N ARG A 32 -6.15 -12.64 13.49
CA ARG A 32 -5.53 -13.40 14.59
C ARG A 32 -4.20 -12.80 15.07
N TYR A 33 -3.40 -12.28 14.16
CA TYR A 33 -2.10 -11.70 14.46
C TYR A 33 -2.14 -10.16 14.60
N HIS A 34 -3.30 -9.55 14.42
CA HIS A 34 -3.47 -8.12 14.59
C HIS A 34 -3.83 -7.78 16.04
N ASN A 35 -3.11 -6.84 16.62
CA ASN A 35 -3.32 -6.39 18.00
C ASN A 35 -3.92 -4.97 18.10
N GLN A 36 -4.25 -4.36 16.96
CA GLN A 36 -4.82 -3.00 16.90
C GLN A 36 -5.87 -2.88 15.80
N VAL A 37 -6.73 -1.88 15.96
CA VAL A 37 -7.68 -1.42 14.94
C VAL A 37 -7.32 0.02 14.59
N SER A 38 -7.12 0.27 13.32
CA SER A 38 -6.85 1.61 12.79
C SER A 38 -8.06 2.14 12.03
N VAL A 39 -8.25 3.44 12.04
CA VAL A 39 -9.35 4.11 11.32
C VAL A 39 -8.78 5.26 10.52
N LEU A 40 -9.07 5.28 9.22
CA LEU A 40 -8.67 6.34 8.30
C LEU A 40 -9.89 6.99 7.66
N GLU A 41 -9.81 8.28 7.39
CA GLU A 41 -10.80 8.99 6.58
C GLU A 41 -10.70 8.53 5.11
N GLU A 42 -11.86 8.25 4.49
CA GLU A 42 -11.91 7.93 3.06
C GLU A 42 -11.52 9.13 2.20
N GLY A 43 -10.54 8.94 1.34
CA GLY A 43 -9.98 9.98 0.46
C GLY A 43 -10.80 10.24 -0.80
N ASN A 44 -12.12 10.43 -0.66
CA ASN A 44 -13.05 10.62 -1.79
C ASN A 44 -13.10 12.07 -2.31
N LYS A 45 -12.43 13.01 -1.63
CA LYS A 45 -12.44 14.42 -2.02
C LYS A 45 -11.59 14.65 -3.27
N ARG A 46 -12.22 15.09 -4.35
CA ARG A 46 -11.52 15.56 -5.55
C ARG A 46 -11.18 17.04 -5.38
N GLU A 47 -9.91 17.38 -5.46
CA GLU A 47 -9.45 18.77 -5.44
C GLU A 47 -9.40 19.31 -6.87
N PHE A 48 -10.04 20.47 -7.08
CA PHE A 48 -9.93 21.19 -8.34
C PHE A 48 -8.51 21.74 -8.49
N LEU A 49 -7.82 21.42 -9.59
CA LEU A 49 -6.42 21.77 -9.85
C LEU A 49 -5.42 21.37 -8.75
N GLY A 50 -5.73 20.36 -7.95
CA GLY A 50 -4.89 19.90 -6.84
C GLY A 50 -3.46 19.51 -7.22
N TRP A 51 -3.21 19.19 -8.48
CA TRP A 51 -1.90 18.88 -9.06
C TRP A 51 -1.01 20.13 -9.29
N GLN A 52 -1.61 21.33 -9.37
CA GLN A 52 -0.89 22.61 -9.49
C GLN A 52 -0.62 23.27 -8.13
N MET A 53 -1.26 22.79 -7.08
CA MET A 53 -1.09 23.37 -5.74
C MET A 53 0.20 22.92 -5.09
N PRO A 54 0.86 23.76 -4.26
CA PRO A 54 2.11 23.43 -3.59
C PRO A 54 1.99 22.26 -2.59
N GLY A 55 0.76 21.84 -2.25
CA GLY A 55 0.50 20.65 -1.44
C GLY A 55 1.04 20.75 0.01
N GLY A 56 0.78 21.86 0.68
CA GLY A 56 1.26 22.10 2.04
C GLY A 56 0.80 21.06 3.06
N ASP A 57 -0.35 20.40 2.84
CA ASP A 57 -0.94 19.40 3.71
C ASP A 57 -0.81 17.97 3.16
N LYS A 58 -0.12 17.79 2.03
CA LYS A 58 0.06 16.50 1.40
C LYS A 58 1.37 15.83 1.83
N PHE A 59 1.25 14.57 2.23
CA PHE A 59 2.41 13.73 2.48
C PHE A 59 2.91 13.11 1.16
N SER A 60 4.23 13.04 0.99
CA SER A 60 4.87 12.30 -0.10
C SER A 60 6.17 11.67 0.38
N VAL A 61 6.35 10.39 0.11
CA VAL A 61 7.59 9.65 0.40
C VAL A 61 8.79 10.29 -0.32
N THR A 62 8.58 10.79 -1.54
CA THR A 62 9.62 11.42 -2.37
C THR A 62 9.83 12.91 -2.07
N ARG A 63 9.12 13.45 -1.06
CA ARG A 63 9.22 14.85 -0.60
C ARG A 63 8.98 15.90 -1.70
N ILE A 64 8.13 15.61 -2.66
CA ILE A 64 7.85 16.50 -3.82
C ILE A 64 7.04 17.73 -3.39
N TYR A 65 6.19 17.60 -2.37
CA TYR A 65 5.32 18.68 -1.93
C TYR A 65 6.01 19.63 -0.95
N ALA A 66 5.62 20.91 -1.00
CA ALA A 66 6.09 21.93 -0.08
C ALA A 66 5.79 21.59 1.40
N GLY A 67 4.74 20.80 1.67
CA GLY A 67 4.44 20.28 3.00
C GLY A 67 5.59 19.51 3.62
N SER A 68 6.35 18.75 2.85
CA SER A 68 7.48 17.98 3.35
C SER A 68 8.62 18.87 3.84
N TRP A 69 8.89 19.98 3.15
CA TRP A 69 9.86 20.97 3.58
C TRP A 69 9.39 21.73 4.84
N LEU A 70 8.12 22.12 4.89
CA LEU A 70 7.53 22.77 6.07
C LEU A 70 7.50 21.84 7.30
N ALA A 71 7.39 20.54 7.12
CA ALA A 71 7.36 19.56 8.21
C ALA A 71 8.70 19.47 8.94
N GLU A 72 9.82 19.60 8.25
CA GLU A 72 11.16 19.63 8.86
C GLU A 72 11.32 20.80 9.84
N PHE A 73 10.68 21.94 9.55
CA PHE A 73 10.80 23.15 10.40
C PHE A 73 9.76 23.22 11.52
N LYS A 74 8.61 22.52 11.41
CA LYS A 74 7.46 22.72 12.30
C LYS A 74 6.95 21.45 12.99
N ASN A 75 7.61 20.30 12.89
CA ASN A 75 7.10 19.02 13.37
C ASN A 75 5.63 18.77 12.95
N LYS A 76 5.28 19.11 11.71
CA LYS A 76 3.92 19.06 11.20
C LYS A 76 3.46 17.62 11.03
N LEU A 77 2.29 17.32 11.60
CA LEU A 77 1.58 16.05 11.32
C LEU A 77 0.76 16.20 10.04
N PHE A 78 0.77 15.13 9.22
CA PHE A 78 -0.02 15.08 7.99
C PHE A 78 -1.30 14.28 8.22
N PRO A 79 -2.46 14.74 7.70
CA PRO A 79 -3.67 13.95 7.69
C PRO A 79 -3.51 12.81 6.66
N LEU A 80 -3.39 11.58 7.15
CA LEU A 80 -3.39 10.41 6.27
C LEU A 80 -4.83 10.03 5.93
N THR A 81 -5.07 9.77 4.65
CA THR A 81 -6.36 9.31 4.11
C THR A 81 -6.13 8.08 3.23
N THR A 82 -7.21 7.45 2.78
CA THR A 82 -7.12 6.31 1.86
C THR A 82 -6.82 6.72 0.41
N SER A 83 -6.66 8.01 0.13
CA SER A 83 -6.36 8.51 -1.21
C SER A 83 -4.96 8.13 -1.66
N SER A 84 -4.84 7.46 -2.80
CA SER A 84 -3.55 7.15 -3.43
C SER A 84 -2.86 8.39 -4.03
N GLY A 85 -3.57 9.53 -4.12
CA GLY A 85 -3.02 10.79 -4.64
C GLY A 85 -2.61 10.76 -6.10
N GLY A 86 -3.19 9.86 -6.91
CA GLY A 86 -2.91 9.75 -8.35
C GLY A 86 -3.41 8.45 -8.96
N SER A 87 -3.27 8.31 -10.28
CA SER A 87 -3.60 7.10 -11.04
C SER A 87 -2.42 6.11 -11.09
N LYS A 88 -2.70 4.86 -11.42
CA LYS A 88 -1.68 3.84 -11.68
C LYS A 88 -0.75 4.28 -12.82
N ARG A 89 0.54 4.03 -12.67
CA ARG A 89 1.59 4.36 -13.64
C ARG A 89 2.50 3.14 -13.82
N ALA A 90 3.25 3.12 -14.91
CA ALA A 90 4.24 2.08 -15.12
C ALA A 90 5.27 2.03 -13.98
N MET A 91 5.68 0.82 -13.60
CA MET A 91 6.71 0.60 -12.59
C MET A 91 8.07 1.07 -13.11
N VAL A 92 8.74 1.92 -12.34
CA VAL A 92 10.09 2.40 -12.63
C VAL A 92 11.02 1.95 -11.50
N PRO A 93 12.16 1.29 -11.81
CA PRO A 93 13.12 0.83 -10.81
C PRO A 93 13.97 2.00 -10.30
N VAL A 94 13.52 2.63 -9.23
CA VAL A 94 14.20 3.80 -8.61
C VAL A 94 14.86 3.46 -7.28
N GLY A 95 14.95 2.17 -6.91
CA GLY A 95 15.58 1.70 -5.68
C GLY A 95 14.79 2.00 -4.40
N THR A 96 13.48 2.29 -4.51
CA THR A 96 12.63 2.54 -3.34
C THR A 96 12.24 1.26 -2.63
N TYR A 97 12.04 0.18 -3.35
CA TYR A 97 11.62 -1.11 -2.80
C TYR A 97 12.74 -1.78 -2.00
N GLU A 98 13.97 -1.67 -2.48
CA GLU A 98 15.17 -2.20 -1.82
C GLU A 98 15.42 -1.57 -0.45
N ARG A 99 14.89 -0.38 -0.20
CA ARG A 99 15.01 0.33 1.09
C ARG A 99 14.02 -0.15 2.14
N VAL A 100 12.92 -0.77 1.72
CA VAL A 100 11.80 -1.09 2.62
C VAL A 100 11.51 -2.59 2.68
N MET A 101 12.04 -3.39 1.76
CA MET A 101 11.88 -4.84 1.77
C MET A 101 12.64 -5.43 2.96
N PRO A 102 11.95 -6.12 3.87
CA PRO A 102 12.59 -6.71 5.05
C PRO A 102 13.30 -8.04 4.78
N LEU A 103 12.99 -8.68 3.64
CA LEU A 103 13.50 -9.99 3.26
C LEU A 103 14.68 -9.87 2.30
N ASP A 104 15.55 -10.88 2.30
CA ASP A 104 16.71 -10.98 1.40
C ASP A 104 16.29 -11.55 0.03
N VAL A 105 15.49 -10.78 -0.67
CA VAL A 105 15.00 -11.06 -2.03
C VAL A 105 15.35 -9.89 -2.95
N LEU A 106 15.14 -10.06 -4.27
CA LEU A 106 15.29 -8.99 -5.24
C LEU A 106 13.94 -8.28 -5.47
N PRO A 107 13.59 -7.25 -4.68
CA PRO A 107 12.21 -6.75 -4.61
C PRO A 107 11.72 -6.15 -5.92
N THR A 108 12.54 -5.37 -6.62
CA THR A 108 12.15 -4.77 -7.90
C THR A 108 11.84 -5.83 -8.95
N GLN A 109 12.66 -6.87 -9.07
CA GLN A 109 12.47 -7.97 -10.01
C GLN A 109 11.23 -8.80 -9.64
N LEU A 110 11.10 -9.15 -8.37
CA LEU A 110 9.96 -9.92 -7.86
C LEU A 110 8.64 -9.18 -8.06
N LEU A 111 8.54 -7.92 -7.66
CA LEU A 111 7.32 -7.12 -7.82
C LEU A 111 6.94 -6.93 -9.29
N ARG A 112 7.94 -6.83 -10.18
CA ARG A 112 7.69 -6.79 -11.63
C ARG A 112 7.15 -8.12 -12.15
N ALA A 113 7.73 -9.25 -11.72
CA ALA A 113 7.27 -10.58 -12.08
C ALA A 113 5.82 -10.82 -11.60
N LEU A 114 5.49 -10.38 -10.38
CA LEU A 114 4.13 -10.46 -9.85
C LEU A 114 3.13 -9.64 -10.71
N ILE A 115 3.49 -8.42 -11.13
CA ILE A 115 2.63 -7.59 -11.99
C ILE A 115 2.39 -8.30 -13.34
N VAL A 116 3.44 -8.87 -13.93
CA VAL A 116 3.35 -9.59 -15.21
C VAL A 116 2.51 -10.86 -15.02
N GLY A 117 2.79 -11.66 -13.98
CA GLY A 117 2.06 -12.89 -13.69
C GLY A 117 0.55 -12.66 -13.51
N ALA A 118 0.15 -11.62 -12.79
CA ALA A 118 -1.26 -11.26 -12.63
C ALA A 118 -1.93 -10.82 -13.95
N GLN A 119 -1.17 -10.34 -14.94
CA GLN A 119 -1.69 -9.89 -16.24
C GLN A 119 -1.68 -10.99 -17.30
N THR A 120 -0.68 -11.86 -17.30
CA THR A 120 -0.44 -12.85 -18.36
C THR A 120 -0.77 -14.27 -17.93
N GLY A 121 -0.84 -14.53 -16.62
CA GLY A 121 -0.91 -15.87 -16.06
C GLY A 121 0.45 -16.56 -15.93
N GLU A 122 1.55 -15.97 -16.41
CA GLU A 122 2.89 -16.54 -16.30
C GLU A 122 3.47 -16.31 -14.90
N THR A 123 3.29 -17.25 -13.99
CA THR A 123 3.71 -17.14 -12.58
C THR A 123 5.11 -17.70 -12.31
N GLU A 124 5.69 -18.48 -13.23
CA GLU A 124 6.99 -19.14 -13.07
C GLU A 124 8.13 -18.16 -12.71
N PRO A 125 8.27 -16.96 -13.33
CA PRO A 125 9.30 -16.01 -12.92
C PRO A 125 9.14 -15.51 -11.49
N ALA A 126 7.91 -15.35 -11.01
CA ALA A 126 7.62 -14.93 -9.64
C ALA A 126 7.97 -16.05 -8.63
N LEU A 127 7.69 -17.32 -8.99
CA LEU A 127 8.08 -18.48 -8.19
C LEU A 127 9.60 -18.55 -7.98
N HIS A 128 10.37 -18.43 -9.05
CA HIS A 128 11.83 -18.44 -8.99
C HIS A 128 12.43 -17.30 -8.16
N LEU A 129 11.72 -16.20 -8.03
CA LEU A 129 12.13 -15.05 -7.23
C LEU A 129 11.64 -15.09 -5.79
N GLY A 130 10.98 -16.18 -5.35
CA GLY A 130 10.58 -16.41 -3.97
C GLY A 130 9.17 -15.94 -3.62
N ALA A 131 8.24 -15.90 -4.57
CA ALA A 131 6.86 -15.46 -4.32
C ALA A 131 6.13 -16.31 -3.27
N LEU A 132 6.50 -17.61 -3.10
CA LEU A 132 5.89 -18.49 -2.10
C LEU A 132 6.36 -18.21 -0.66
N GLU A 133 7.43 -17.46 -0.48
CA GLU A 133 7.96 -17.11 0.84
C GLU A 133 7.33 -15.83 1.40
N LEU A 134 6.46 -15.17 0.63
CA LEU A 134 5.89 -13.88 0.96
C LEU A 134 4.45 -13.98 1.44
N ASP A 135 4.15 -13.18 2.45
CA ASP A 135 2.78 -12.82 2.81
C ASP A 135 2.41 -11.42 2.28
N GLU A 136 1.10 -11.15 2.17
CA GLU A 136 0.61 -9.84 1.73
C GLU A 136 1.13 -8.69 2.59
N GLU A 137 1.36 -8.95 3.89
CA GLU A 137 1.86 -7.97 4.85
C GLU A 137 3.31 -7.57 4.59
N ASP A 138 4.14 -8.44 4.07
CA ASP A 138 5.54 -8.16 3.72
C ASP A 138 5.64 -7.11 2.62
N LEU A 139 4.65 -7.08 1.72
CA LEU A 139 4.58 -6.15 0.60
C LEU A 139 3.89 -4.81 0.93
N ALA A 140 3.38 -4.65 2.14
CA ALA A 140 2.64 -3.46 2.54
C ALA A 140 3.47 -2.17 2.43
N LEU A 141 4.73 -2.20 2.89
CA LEU A 141 5.64 -1.06 2.75
C LEU A 141 6.01 -0.80 1.29
N CYS A 142 6.15 -1.85 0.47
CA CYS A 142 6.37 -1.71 -0.97
C CYS A 142 5.18 -1.03 -1.65
N THR A 143 3.95 -1.38 -1.27
CA THR A 143 2.73 -0.70 -1.72
C THR A 143 2.73 0.78 -1.32
N PHE A 144 3.08 1.07 -0.06
CA PHE A 144 3.09 2.44 0.46
C PHE A 144 4.09 3.35 -0.28
N VAL A 145 5.30 2.87 -0.54
CA VAL A 145 6.35 3.66 -1.23
C VAL A 145 6.24 3.63 -2.75
N CYS A 146 5.32 2.87 -3.31
CA CYS A 146 5.21 2.63 -4.75
C CYS A 146 4.91 3.91 -5.54
N PRO A 147 5.82 4.39 -6.40
CA PRO A 147 5.54 5.53 -7.27
C PRO A 147 4.47 5.22 -8.32
N GLY A 148 4.36 3.94 -8.73
CA GLY A 148 3.40 3.44 -9.71
C GLY A 148 1.99 3.24 -9.18
N LYS A 149 1.76 3.37 -7.86
CA LYS A 149 0.45 3.21 -7.21
C LYS A 149 -0.14 1.79 -7.35
N TYR A 150 0.72 0.78 -7.35
CA TYR A 150 0.30 -0.62 -7.31
C TYR A 150 0.02 -1.05 -5.87
N GLU A 151 -0.96 -1.92 -5.73
CA GLU A 151 -1.25 -2.64 -4.49
C GLU A 151 -0.73 -4.06 -4.61
N TYR A 152 0.45 -4.29 -4.06
CA TYR A 152 1.18 -5.54 -4.25
C TYR A 152 0.59 -6.70 -3.46
N GLY A 153 -0.09 -6.45 -2.33
CA GLY A 153 -0.73 -7.51 -1.57
C GLY A 153 -1.79 -8.28 -2.37
N SER A 154 -2.71 -7.56 -3.02
CA SER A 154 -3.72 -8.19 -3.89
C SER A 154 -3.10 -8.86 -5.11
N ILE A 155 -2.08 -8.26 -5.71
CA ILE A 155 -1.35 -8.85 -6.85
C ILE A 155 -0.66 -10.16 -6.45
N LEU A 156 -0.02 -10.21 -5.28
CA LEU A 156 0.55 -11.44 -4.73
C LEU A 156 -0.52 -12.51 -4.56
N ARG A 157 -1.66 -12.17 -3.95
CA ARG A 157 -2.77 -13.11 -3.75
C ARG A 157 -3.31 -13.69 -5.06
N GLU A 158 -3.44 -12.86 -6.10
CA GLU A 158 -3.83 -13.32 -7.43
C GLU A 158 -2.83 -14.34 -7.99
N ASN A 159 -1.51 -14.04 -7.92
CA ASN A 159 -0.47 -14.96 -8.37
C ASN A 159 -0.47 -16.28 -7.58
N LEU A 160 -0.55 -16.22 -6.25
CA LEU A 160 -0.61 -17.43 -5.41
C LEU A 160 -1.84 -18.29 -5.73
N THR A 161 -2.97 -17.66 -6.02
CA THR A 161 -4.20 -18.39 -6.42
C THR A 161 -4.05 -19.04 -7.80
N LEU A 162 -3.34 -18.40 -8.73
CA LEU A 162 -3.03 -18.99 -10.03
C LEU A 162 -2.10 -20.19 -9.87
N ILE A 163 -1.03 -20.05 -9.11
CA ILE A 163 -0.08 -21.12 -8.82
C ILE A 163 -0.79 -22.33 -8.18
N GLU A 164 -1.67 -22.09 -7.20
CA GLU A 164 -2.43 -23.16 -6.55
C GLU A 164 -3.35 -23.94 -7.52
N LYS A 165 -3.87 -23.26 -8.54
CA LYS A 165 -4.75 -23.89 -9.55
C LYS A 165 -3.99 -24.65 -10.65
N GLU A 166 -2.79 -24.20 -10.98
CA GLU A 166 -1.98 -24.77 -12.07
C GLU A 166 -1.00 -25.85 -11.59
N GLY A 167 -0.63 -25.84 -10.31
CA GLY A 167 0.30 -26.76 -9.67
C GLY A 167 -0.30 -27.98 -9.12
#